data_0fbdba0e16ba0459528e7e3ceeb06f37
#
_entry.id   0fbdba0e16ba0459528e7e3ceeb06f37
#
_cell.length_a   1.000
_cell.length_b   1.000
_cell.length_c   1.000
_cell.angle_alpha   90.00
_cell.angle_beta   90.00
_cell.angle_gamma   90.00
#
_symmetry.space_group_name_H-M   'P 1'
#
loop_
_entity.id
_entity.type
_entity.pdbx_description
1 polymer ?
#
loop_
_entity_poly.entity_id
_entity_poly.type
_entity_poly.pdbx_seq_one_letter_code
_entity_poly.pdbx_strand_id
1 'polypeptide(L)'
;MSKLWEDLKDNMKEWSNSAVEKAEEMSRVAMAKTEEMTRISKIKFENHQIQRKISSKLEKLGKIVHNQIKKDNNSTFAGNKEFFVKITEIDDLNEEVKQKEQEIQNIKKEFGINES
;
A
#
# COMPACT_ATOMS: atom_id res chain seq x y z
N MET A 1 47.71 13.07 14.83
CA MET A 1 46.35 12.54 14.93
C MET A 1 45.39 13.51 15.60
N SER A 2 45.80 14.20 16.65
CA SER A 2 44.98 15.19 17.31
C SER A 2 44.64 16.39 16.43
N LYS A 3 45.57 16.77 15.54
CA LYS A 3 45.39 17.90 14.63
C LYS A 3 44.29 17.66 13.59
N LEU A 4 44.21 16.46 13.06
CA LEU A 4 43.18 16.08 12.09
C LEU A 4 41.79 16.04 12.73
N TRP A 5 41.74 15.61 13.96
CA TRP A 5 40.52 15.54 14.73
C TRP A 5 40.00 16.94 15.12
N GLU A 6 40.91 17.83 15.52
CA GLU A 6 40.58 19.22 15.84
C GLU A 6 40.14 20.00 14.62
N ASP A 7 40.81 19.81 13.47
CA ASP A 7 40.38 20.41 12.19
C ASP A 7 39.02 19.90 11.76
N LEU A 8 38.76 18.63 11.96
CA LEU A 8 37.44 18.05 11.67
C LEU A 8 36.37 18.64 12.57
N LYS A 9 36.69 18.83 13.86
CA LYS A 9 35.79 19.43 14.84
C LYS A 9 35.48 20.89 14.49
N ASP A 10 36.46 21.64 14.12
CA ASP A 10 36.30 23.04 13.73
C ASP A 10 35.49 23.17 12.44
N ASN A 11 35.75 22.33 11.46
CA ASN A 11 34.97 22.27 10.23
C ASN A 11 33.54 21.85 10.48
N MET A 12 33.31 20.93 11.40
CA MET A 12 31.96 20.54 11.78
C MET A 12 31.21 21.66 12.50
N LYS A 13 31.90 22.48 13.31
CA LYS A 13 31.29 23.64 13.95
C LYS A 13 30.86 24.70 12.95
N GLU A 14 31.73 25.04 12.00
CA GLU A 14 31.39 25.97 10.91
C GLU A 14 30.25 25.43 10.05
N TRP A 15 30.28 24.14 9.79
CA TRP A 15 29.25 23.45 9.01
C TRP A 15 27.90 23.48 9.73
N SER A 16 27.92 23.29 11.06
CA SER A 16 26.68 23.27 11.82
C SER A 16 26.03 24.65 11.89
N ASN A 17 26.82 25.73 11.97
CA ASN A 17 26.29 27.09 12.00
C ASN A 17 25.69 27.54 10.67
N SER A 18 26.26 27.11 9.55
CA SER A 18 25.77 27.47 8.21
C SER A 18 24.68 26.51 7.71
N ALA A 19 24.61 25.30 8.26
CA ALA A 19 23.71 24.24 7.79
C ALA A 19 22.51 23.98 8.72
N VAL A 20 22.41 24.65 9.88
CA VAL A 20 21.31 24.44 10.83
C VAL A 20 19.95 24.70 10.17
N GLU A 21 19.82 25.78 9.43
CA GLU A 21 18.58 26.11 8.71
C GLU A 21 18.27 25.07 7.62
N LYS A 22 19.29 24.66 6.85
CA LYS A 22 19.15 23.63 5.82
C LYS A 22 18.85 22.27 6.43
N ALA A 23 19.48 21.94 7.57
CA ALA A 23 19.23 20.68 8.26
C ALA A 23 17.80 20.60 8.80
N GLU A 24 17.26 21.70 9.34
CA GLU A 24 15.88 21.76 9.80
C GLU A 24 14.91 21.58 8.65
N GLU A 25 15.16 22.26 7.52
CA GLU A 25 14.33 22.13 6.34
C GLU A 25 14.38 20.73 5.75
N MET A 26 15.56 20.13 5.64
CA MET A 26 15.74 18.75 5.19
C MET A 26 15.11 17.76 6.16
N SER A 27 15.16 18.02 7.44
CA SER A 27 14.52 17.18 8.47
C SER A 27 13.00 17.20 8.32
N ARG A 28 12.40 18.35 8.07
CA ARG A 28 10.96 18.46 7.84
C ARG A 28 10.54 17.70 6.59
N VAL A 29 11.29 17.86 5.49
CA VAL A 29 11.03 17.14 4.24
C VAL A 29 11.20 15.64 4.44
N ALA A 30 12.23 15.21 5.16
CA ALA A 30 12.47 13.80 5.45
C ALA A 30 11.37 13.22 6.32
N MET A 31 10.90 13.96 7.34
CA MET A 31 9.81 13.52 8.20
C MET A 31 8.50 13.40 7.44
N ALA A 32 8.17 14.40 6.60
CA ALA A 32 6.99 14.36 5.76
C ALA A 32 7.03 13.19 4.78
N LYS A 33 8.18 12.94 4.18
CA LYS A 33 8.39 11.81 3.28
C LYS A 33 8.23 10.47 3.99
N THR A 34 8.76 10.35 5.19
CA THR A 34 8.63 9.15 6.02
C THR A 34 7.18 8.91 6.41
N GLU A 35 6.47 9.96 6.82
CA GLU A 35 5.04 9.86 7.14
C GLU A 35 4.23 9.41 5.95
N GLU A 36 4.45 10.01 4.78
CA GLU A 36 3.81 9.62 3.53
C GLU A 36 4.06 8.15 3.22
N MET A 37 5.32 7.73 3.24
CA MET A 37 5.69 6.35 2.95
C MET A 37 5.08 5.38 3.93
N THR A 38 5.01 5.74 5.21
CA THR A 38 4.41 4.91 6.25
C THR A 38 2.92 4.74 6.00
N ARG A 39 2.21 5.82 5.70
CA ARG A 39 0.77 5.77 5.41
C ARG A 39 0.49 4.95 4.15
N ILE A 40 1.26 5.16 3.09
CA ILE A 40 1.12 4.42 1.83
C ILE A 40 1.43 2.93 2.05
N SER A 41 2.50 2.62 2.77
CA SER A 41 2.89 1.23 3.04
C SER A 41 1.82 0.48 3.82
N LYS A 42 1.19 1.14 4.80
CA LYS A 42 0.10 0.55 5.55
C LYS A 42 -1.09 0.22 4.65
N ILE A 43 -1.45 1.15 3.76
CA ILE A 43 -2.56 0.95 2.83
C ILE A 43 -2.23 -0.17 1.83
N LYS A 44 -1.00 -0.20 1.32
CA LYS A 44 -0.55 -1.28 0.42
C LYS A 44 -0.60 -2.64 1.10
N PHE A 45 -0.23 -2.71 2.37
CA PHE A 45 -0.31 -3.94 3.16
C PHE A 45 -1.77 -4.38 3.32
N GLU A 46 -2.67 -3.48 3.68
CA GLU A 46 -4.10 -3.75 3.77
C GLU A 46 -4.65 -4.22 2.44
N ASN A 47 -4.25 -3.57 1.36
CA ASN A 47 -4.65 -3.93 0.00
C ASN A 47 -4.18 -5.33 -0.38
N HIS A 48 -2.95 -5.68 0.00
CA HIS A 48 -2.40 -7.02 -0.23
C HIS A 48 -3.22 -8.10 0.50
N GLN A 49 -3.65 -7.82 1.72
CA GLN A 49 -4.51 -8.74 2.48
C GLN A 49 -5.87 -8.91 1.80
N ILE A 50 -6.43 -7.82 1.27
CA ILE A 50 -7.70 -7.88 0.52
C ILE A 50 -7.53 -8.74 -0.73
N GLN A 51 -6.43 -8.57 -1.46
CA GLN A 51 -6.14 -9.37 -2.66
C GLN A 51 -6.01 -10.86 -2.32
N ARG A 52 -5.44 -11.20 -1.16
CA ARG A 52 -5.38 -12.59 -0.69
C ARG A 52 -6.77 -13.15 -0.43
N LYS A 53 -7.65 -12.34 0.14
CA LYS A 53 -9.06 -12.74 0.35
C LYS A 53 -9.77 -12.97 -0.98
N ILE A 54 -9.54 -12.11 -1.96
CA ILE A 54 -10.08 -12.27 -3.31
C ILE A 54 -9.62 -13.61 -3.91
N SER A 55 -8.32 -13.89 -3.84
CA SER A 55 -7.77 -15.14 -4.37
C SER A 55 -8.38 -16.37 -3.69
N SER A 56 -8.54 -16.32 -2.37
CA SER A 56 -9.18 -17.40 -1.62
C SER A 56 -10.63 -17.63 -2.04
N LYS A 57 -11.38 -16.54 -2.26
CA LYS A 57 -12.78 -16.63 -2.68
C LYS A 57 -12.91 -17.09 -4.12
N LEU A 58 -11.98 -16.69 -5.00
CA LEU A 58 -11.93 -17.18 -6.38
C LEU A 58 -11.63 -18.67 -6.41
N GLU A 59 -10.75 -19.18 -5.54
CA GLU A 59 -10.47 -20.60 -5.40
C GLU A 59 -11.72 -21.36 -4.98
N LYS A 60 -12.45 -20.85 -4.00
CA LYS A 60 -13.72 -21.46 -3.55
C LYS A 60 -14.77 -21.43 -4.64
N LEU A 61 -14.86 -20.32 -5.37
CA LEU A 61 -15.75 -20.20 -6.51
C LEU A 61 -15.43 -21.24 -7.59
N GLY A 62 -14.14 -21.41 -7.88
CA GLY A 62 -13.66 -22.45 -8.81
C GLY A 62 -14.08 -23.84 -8.39
N LYS A 63 -14.00 -24.17 -7.09
CA LYS A 63 -14.45 -25.45 -6.56
C LYS A 63 -15.97 -25.62 -6.71
N ILE A 64 -16.75 -24.58 -6.46
CA ILE A 64 -18.21 -24.62 -6.64
C ILE A 64 -18.54 -24.90 -8.10
N VAL A 65 -17.92 -24.21 -9.02
CA VAL A 65 -18.13 -24.41 -10.46
C VAL A 65 -17.75 -25.83 -10.88
N HIS A 66 -16.56 -26.26 -10.48
CA HIS A 66 -16.06 -27.61 -10.80
C HIS A 66 -16.99 -28.70 -10.29
N ASN A 67 -17.43 -28.59 -9.03
CA ASN A 67 -18.31 -29.58 -8.41
C ASN A 67 -19.66 -29.62 -9.09
N GLN A 68 -20.23 -28.46 -9.40
CA GLN A 68 -21.52 -28.38 -10.05
C GLN A 68 -21.51 -29.01 -11.43
N ILE A 69 -20.45 -28.77 -12.20
CA ILE A 69 -20.34 -29.30 -13.56
C ILE A 69 -20.01 -30.79 -13.54
N LYS A 70 -19.06 -31.21 -12.69
CA LYS A 70 -18.57 -32.60 -12.70
C LYS A 70 -19.42 -33.57 -11.88
N LYS A 71 -19.91 -33.15 -10.72
CA LYS A 71 -20.68 -34.02 -9.82
C LYS A 71 -22.17 -33.96 -10.08
N ASP A 72 -22.69 -32.75 -10.27
CA ASP A 72 -24.14 -32.53 -10.46
C ASP A 72 -24.53 -32.49 -11.92
N ASN A 73 -23.54 -32.49 -12.84
CA ASN A 73 -23.75 -32.45 -14.28
C ASN A 73 -24.67 -31.30 -14.70
N ASN A 74 -24.55 -30.15 -14.02
CA ASN A 74 -25.38 -28.99 -14.22
C ASN A 74 -24.53 -27.80 -14.65
N SER A 75 -24.80 -27.23 -15.80
CA SER A 75 -24.11 -26.05 -16.34
C SER A 75 -24.80 -24.74 -16.06
N THR A 76 -25.94 -24.78 -15.34
CA THR A 76 -26.73 -23.60 -14.99
C THR A 76 -26.52 -23.24 -13.52
N PHE A 77 -26.09 -22.00 -13.26
CA PHE A 77 -25.79 -21.52 -11.92
C PHE A 77 -26.92 -20.68 -11.31
N ALA A 78 -28.01 -20.50 -12.01
CA ALA A 78 -29.11 -19.62 -11.60
C ALA A 78 -29.70 -19.93 -10.23
N GLY A 79 -29.71 -21.20 -9.81
CA GLY A 79 -30.21 -21.61 -8.50
C GLY A 79 -29.14 -21.77 -7.43
N ASN A 80 -27.88 -21.48 -7.73
CA ASN A 80 -26.78 -21.66 -6.80
C ASN A 80 -26.51 -20.38 -6.01
N LYS A 81 -27.10 -20.27 -4.83
CA LYS A 81 -26.96 -19.09 -3.96
C LYS A 81 -25.49 -18.87 -3.55
N GLU A 82 -24.78 -19.94 -3.25
CA GLU A 82 -23.37 -19.87 -2.82
C GLU A 82 -22.49 -19.28 -3.90
N PHE A 83 -22.77 -19.64 -5.16
CA PHE A 83 -22.07 -19.08 -6.32
C PHE A 83 -22.25 -17.55 -6.37
N PHE A 84 -23.48 -17.06 -6.29
CA PHE A 84 -23.77 -15.62 -6.36
C PHE A 84 -23.28 -14.86 -5.13
N VAL A 85 -23.32 -15.47 -3.95
CA VAL A 85 -22.74 -14.87 -2.73
C VAL A 85 -21.24 -14.66 -2.92
N LYS A 86 -20.53 -15.63 -3.45
CA LYS A 86 -19.09 -15.50 -3.70
C LYS A 86 -18.78 -14.41 -4.72
N ILE A 87 -19.58 -14.32 -5.79
CA ILE A 87 -19.42 -13.27 -6.80
C ILE A 87 -19.58 -11.88 -6.14
N THR A 88 -20.62 -11.69 -5.33
CA THR A 88 -20.86 -10.43 -4.64
C THR A 88 -19.73 -10.08 -3.68
N GLU A 89 -19.26 -11.05 -2.90
CA GLU A 89 -18.13 -10.86 -1.99
C GLU A 89 -16.85 -10.44 -2.73
N ILE A 90 -16.58 -11.04 -3.87
CA ILE A 90 -15.42 -10.70 -4.70
C ILE A 90 -15.57 -9.29 -5.26
N ASP A 91 -16.76 -8.93 -5.75
CA ASP A 91 -17.02 -7.59 -6.28
C ASP A 91 -16.84 -6.52 -5.20
N ASP A 92 -17.31 -6.78 -3.99
CA ASP A 92 -17.16 -5.86 -2.85
C ASP A 92 -15.68 -5.69 -2.49
N LEU A 93 -14.92 -6.78 -2.49
CA LEU A 93 -13.48 -6.72 -2.21
C LEU A 93 -12.72 -5.97 -3.31
N ASN A 94 -13.09 -6.15 -4.56
CA ASN A 94 -12.49 -5.41 -5.67
C ASN A 94 -12.77 -3.90 -5.54
N GLU A 95 -13.96 -3.53 -5.06
CA GLU A 95 -14.28 -2.13 -4.81
C GLU A 95 -13.42 -1.57 -3.67
N GLU A 96 -13.20 -2.34 -2.60
CA GLU A 96 -12.28 -1.94 -1.53
C GLU A 96 -10.87 -1.70 -2.04
N VAL A 97 -10.37 -2.56 -2.94
CA VAL A 97 -9.07 -2.40 -3.57
C VAL A 97 -8.99 -1.07 -4.31
N LYS A 98 -10.02 -0.72 -5.09
CA LYS A 98 -10.08 0.55 -5.81
C LYS A 98 -10.05 1.74 -4.86
N GLN A 99 -10.79 1.66 -3.76
CA GLN A 99 -10.81 2.72 -2.74
C GLN A 99 -9.43 2.89 -2.10
N LYS A 100 -8.74 1.79 -1.80
CA LYS A 100 -7.38 1.82 -1.26
C LYS A 100 -6.39 2.45 -2.24
N GLU A 101 -6.49 2.13 -3.50
CA GLU A 101 -5.66 2.72 -4.55
C GLU A 101 -5.92 4.23 -4.66
N GLN A 102 -7.18 4.64 -4.55
CA GLN A 102 -7.55 6.06 -4.55
C GLN A 102 -6.99 6.77 -3.32
N GLU A 103 -7.04 6.15 -2.16
CA GLU A 103 -6.43 6.69 -0.93
C GLU A 103 -4.94 6.93 -1.11
N ILE A 104 -4.23 5.99 -1.74
CA ILE A 104 -2.80 6.15 -2.03
C ILE A 104 -2.57 7.37 -2.92
N GLN A 105 -3.37 7.54 -3.97
CA GLN A 105 -3.25 8.70 -4.85
C GLN A 105 -3.53 10.02 -4.11
N ASN A 106 -4.52 10.01 -3.23
CA ASN A 106 -4.86 11.18 -2.41
C ASN A 106 -3.72 11.54 -1.46
N ILE A 107 -3.08 10.55 -0.85
CA ILE A 107 -1.92 10.78 0.02
C ILE A 107 -0.76 11.38 -0.78
N LYS A 108 -0.49 10.87 -1.96
CA LYS A 108 0.56 11.41 -2.84
C LYS A 108 0.29 12.88 -3.18
N LYS A 109 -0.95 13.21 -3.46
CA LYS A 109 -1.35 14.61 -3.72
C LYS A 109 -1.21 15.49 -2.49
N GLU A 110 -1.63 14.99 -1.33
CA GLU A 110 -1.53 15.70 -0.06
C GLU A 110 -0.10 16.11 0.25
N PHE A 111 0.86 15.23 0.01
CA PHE A 111 2.27 15.50 0.26
C PHE A 111 2.97 16.21 -0.91
N GLY A 112 2.24 16.56 -1.96
CA GLY A 112 2.78 17.31 -3.09
C GLY A 112 3.71 16.53 -3.99
N ILE A 113 3.68 15.21 -3.92
CA ILE A 113 4.46 14.36 -4.80
C ILE A 113 3.67 14.16 -6.09
N ASN A 114 3.78 15.12 -6.96
CA ASN A 114 3.31 14.96 -8.32
C ASN A 114 4.42 14.35 -9.14
N GLU A 115 4.24 13.11 -9.47
CA GLU A 115 5.03 12.44 -10.48
C GLU A 115 4.53 12.86 -11.84
N SER A 116 4.95 14.00 -12.25
CA SER A 116 4.75 14.38 -13.64
C SER A 116 6.03 14.17 -14.40
#